data_455aaf65bfd8834b784cf9b13ce8c178
#
_entry.id   455aaf65bfd8834b784cf9b13ce8c178
#
_cell.length_a   1.000
_cell.length_b   1.000
_cell.length_c   1.000
_cell.angle_alpha   90.00
_cell.angle_beta   90.00
_cell.angle_gamma   90.00
#
_symmetry.space_group_name_H-M   'P 1'
#
loop_
_entity.id
_entity.type
_entity.pdbx_description
1 polymer ?
#
loop_
_entity_poly.entity_id
_entity_poly.type
_entity_poly.pdbx_seq_one_letter_code
_entity_poly.pdbx_strand_id
1 'polypeptide(L)'
;VLAVVETAWLFTRGTQSVRIIRAATMDGEFHLHVHGPAAARQSHVFHDVIDCMRYQADLERRLVGQGFALERFTGDRRRTPRRS
;
A
#
# COMPACT_ATOMS: atom_id res chain seq x y z
N VAL A 1 -20.43 10.05 -0.99
CA VAL A 1 -19.03 9.80 -0.74
C VAL A 1 -18.81 8.33 -0.44
N LEU A 2 -17.93 7.73 -1.18
CA LEU A 2 -17.64 6.32 -0.99
C LEU A 2 -16.69 6.13 0.17
N ALA A 3 -16.98 5.14 0.99
CA ALA A 3 -16.06 4.73 2.03
C ALA A 3 -14.92 3.97 1.39
N VAL A 4 -13.70 4.26 1.82
CA VAL A 4 -12.51 3.60 1.32
C VAL A 4 -11.76 3.04 2.51
N VAL A 5 -11.37 1.78 2.42
CA VAL A 5 -10.56 1.14 3.44
C VAL A 5 -9.13 1.15 2.94
N GLU A 6 -8.25 1.80 3.69
CA GLU A 6 -6.85 1.92 3.32
C GLU A 6 -5.97 1.25 4.34
N THR A 7 -4.92 0.61 3.83
CA THR A 7 -3.87 0.02 4.66
C THR A 7 -2.55 0.48 4.08
N ALA A 8 -1.62 0.83 4.94
CA ALA A 8 -0.35 1.38 4.49
C ALA A 8 0.82 0.69 5.17
N TRP A 9 1.89 0.53 4.42
CA TRP A 9 3.15 -0.05 4.91
C TRP A 9 4.27 0.90 4.55
N LEU A 10 5.18 1.13 5.48
CA LEU A 10 6.36 1.95 5.25
C LEU A 10 7.60 1.11 5.43
N PHE A 11 8.37 1.00 4.36
CA PHE A 11 9.66 0.29 4.37
C PHE A 11 10.78 1.32 4.28
N THR A 12 11.85 1.10 5.02
CA THR A 12 12.96 2.03 5.02
C THR A 12 14.29 1.29 4.88
N ARG A 13 15.25 2.00 4.29
CA ARG A 13 16.64 1.56 4.23
C ARG A 13 17.50 2.80 4.28
N GLY A 14 18.12 3.07 5.44
CA GLY A 14 18.85 4.30 5.63
C GLY A 14 17.95 5.51 5.51
N THR A 15 18.24 6.40 4.57
CA THR A 15 17.43 7.58 4.33
C THR A 15 16.39 7.38 3.25
N GLN A 16 16.34 6.19 2.64
CA GLN A 16 15.36 5.89 1.60
C GLN A 16 14.12 5.27 2.20
N SER A 17 12.98 5.55 1.58
CA SER A 17 11.72 4.98 2.04
C SER A 17 10.86 4.60 0.85
N VAL A 18 10.05 3.56 1.06
CA VAL A 18 9.04 3.12 0.11
C VAL A 18 7.75 2.96 0.88
N ARG A 19 6.71 3.61 0.40
CA ARG A 19 5.39 3.50 1.02
C ARG A 19 4.48 2.72 0.08
N ILE A 20 3.81 1.73 0.63
CA ILE A 20 2.82 0.94 -0.11
C ILE A 20 1.47 1.23 0.51
N ILE A 21 0.51 1.63 -0.31
CA ILE A 21 -0.85 1.93 0.14
C ILE A 21 -1.80 1.05 -0.66
N ARG A 22 -2.62 0.30 0.05
CA ARG A 22 -3.65 -0.53 -0.58
C ARG A 22 -5.01 0.03 -0.19
N ALA A 23 -5.82 0.35 -1.17
CA ALA A 23 -7.15 0.91 -0.95
C ALA A 23 -8.18 0.01 -1.60
N ALA A 24 -9.20 -0.35 -0.83
CA ALA A 24 -10.34 -1.12 -1.34
C ALA A 24 -11.50 -0.16 -1.57
N THR A 25 -12.06 -0.20 -2.77
CA THR A 25 -13.18 0.67 -3.12
C THR A 25 -14.48 -0.10 -2.98
N MET A 26 -15.58 0.63 -2.98
CA MET A 26 -16.88 0.00 -2.90
C MET A 26 -17.26 -0.70 -4.20
N ASP A 27 -16.56 -0.40 -5.28
CA ASP A 27 -16.79 -1.05 -6.58
C ASP A 27 -16.17 -2.42 -6.67
N GLY A 28 -15.44 -2.84 -5.64
CA GLY A 28 -14.77 -4.13 -5.68
C GLY A 28 -13.40 -4.06 -6.30
N GLU A 29 -12.85 -2.89 -6.48
CA GLU A 29 -11.50 -2.73 -6.99
C GLU A 29 -10.52 -2.56 -5.85
N PHE A 30 -9.28 -2.93 -6.12
CA PHE A 30 -8.19 -2.78 -5.16
C PHE A 30 -7.10 -1.98 -5.83
N HIS A 31 -6.77 -0.84 -5.23
CA HIS A 31 -5.76 0.06 -5.77
C HIS A 31 -4.51 -0.06 -4.92
N LEU A 32 -3.40 -0.30 -5.58
CA LEU A 32 -2.11 -0.40 -4.90
C LEU A 32 -1.21 0.72 -5.40
N HIS A 33 -0.82 1.57 -4.48
CA HIS A 33 0.05 2.70 -4.78
C HIS A 33 1.39 2.47 -4.13
N VAL A 34 2.46 2.68 -4.89
CA VAL A 34 3.82 2.50 -4.38
C VAL A 34 4.55 3.81 -4.59
N HIS A 35 5.01 4.42 -3.51
CA HIS A 35 5.69 5.70 -3.52
C HIS A 35 7.12 5.50 -3.05
N GLY A 36 8.08 5.84 -3.91
CA GLY A 36 9.49 5.74 -3.60
C GLY A 36 10.12 4.49 -4.17
N PRO A 37 11.44 4.38 -4.03
CA PRO A 37 12.33 5.35 -3.43
C PRO A 37 12.45 6.61 -4.29
N ALA A 38 12.93 7.68 -3.68
CA ALA A 38 13.04 8.98 -4.33
C ALA A 38 11.66 9.45 -4.77
N ALA A 39 11.52 9.94 -5.99
CA ALA A 39 10.25 10.48 -6.47
C ALA A 39 9.43 9.46 -7.27
N ALA A 40 9.85 8.20 -7.27
CA ALA A 40 9.16 7.19 -8.06
C ALA A 40 7.76 6.95 -7.52
N ARG A 41 6.79 6.78 -8.43
CA ARG A 41 5.43 6.48 -8.09
C ARG A 41 4.86 5.47 -9.06
N GLN A 42 4.13 4.51 -8.53
CA GLN A 42 3.45 3.51 -9.33
C GLN A 42 2.06 3.31 -8.77
N SER A 43 1.12 3.02 -9.65
CA SER A 43 -0.26 2.73 -9.26
C SER A 43 -0.76 1.58 -10.07
N HIS A 44 -1.42 0.64 -9.40
CA HIS A 44 -1.97 -0.55 -10.04
C HIS A 44 -3.39 -0.75 -9.57
N VAL A 45 -4.24 -1.23 -10.46
CA VAL A 45 -5.64 -1.52 -10.13
C VAL A 45 -5.87 -3.00 -10.34
N PHE A 46 -6.48 -3.64 -9.36
CA PHE A 46 -6.80 -5.06 -9.41
C PHE A 46 -8.30 -5.23 -9.15
N HIS A 47 -8.90 -6.20 -9.80
CA HIS A 47 -10.30 -6.52 -9.59
C HIS A 47 -10.46 -7.75 -8.70
N ASP A 48 -9.36 -8.33 -8.26
CA ASP A 48 -9.34 -9.51 -7.42
C ASP A 48 -8.34 -9.28 -6.30
N VAL A 49 -8.79 -9.46 -5.07
CA VAL A 49 -7.92 -9.22 -3.90
C VAL A 49 -6.73 -10.15 -3.91
N ILE A 50 -6.90 -11.37 -4.41
CA ILE A 50 -5.79 -12.34 -4.42
C ILE A 50 -4.68 -11.84 -5.33
N ASP A 51 -5.04 -11.33 -6.52
CA ASP A 51 -4.03 -10.80 -7.43
C ASP A 51 -3.31 -9.60 -6.82
N CYS A 52 -4.05 -8.74 -6.15
CA CYS A 52 -3.45 -7.59 -5.49
C CYS A 52 -2.47 -8.02 -4.42
N MET A 53 -2.88 -8.99 -3.59
CA MET A 53 -2.03 -9.46 -2.50
C MET A 53 -0.78 -10.18 -3.01
N ARG A 54 -0.92 -10.92 -4.11
CA ARG A 54 0.25 -11.57 -4.71
C ARG A 54 1.25 -10.56 -5.22
N TYR A 55 0.76 -9.54 -5.91
CA TYR A 55 1.65 -8.49 -6.41
C TYR A 55 2.36 -7.80 -5.25
N GLN A 56 1.62 -7.49 -4.20
CA GLN A 56 2.18 -6.83 -3.03
C GLN A 56 3.23 -7.73 -2.35
N ALA A 57 2.93 -9.00 -2.20
CA ALA A 57 3.87 -9.92 -1.55
C ALA A 57 5.18 -10.02 -2.34
N ASP A 58 5.10 -10.06 -3.66
CA ASP A 58 6.29 -10.07 -4.49
C ASP A 58 7.09 -8.78 -4.35
N LEU A 59 6.40 -7.66 -4.30
CA LEU A 59 7.05 -6.37 -4.13
C LEU A 59 7.76 -6.29 -2.79
N GLU A 60 7.10 -6.73 -1.72
CA GLU A 60 7.69 -6.70 -0.39
C GLU A 60 8.91 -7.62 -0.31
N ARG A 61 8.83 -8.77 -0.96
CA ARG A 61 9.96 -9.68 -1.01
C ARG A 61 11.17 -9.05 -1.69
N ARG A 62 10.92 -8.31 -2.77
CA ARG A 62 12.00 -7.62 -3.47
C ARG A 62 12.58 -6.52 -2.60
N LEU A 63 11.74 -5.78 -1.87
CA LEU A 63 12.23 -4.72 -0.99
C LEU A 63 13.11 -5.29 0.11
N VAL A 64 12.66 -6.37 0.74
CA VAL A 64 13.47 -7.00 1.78
C VAL A 64 14.79 -7.50 1.20
N GLY A 65 14.75 -8.07 0.00
CA GLY A 65 15.97 -8.52 -0.66
C GLY A 65 16.94 -7.39 -0.97
N GLN A 66 16.44 -6.17 -1.09
CA GLN A 66 17.27 -5.00 -1.34
C GLN A 66 17.71 -4.30 -0.05
N GLY A 67 17.37 -4.85 1.10
CA GLY A 67 17.79 -4.30 2.37
C GLY A 67 16.79 -3.39 3.05
N PHE A 68 15.60 -3.24 2.48
CA PHE A 68 14.54 -2.48 3.14
C PHE A 68 13.93 -3.30 4.25
N ALA A 69 13.51 -2.64 5.31
CA ALA A 69 12.82 -3.28 6.41
C ALA A 69 11.52 -2.53 6.70
N LEU A 70 10.51 -3.26 7.12
CA LEU A 70 9.23 -2.66 7.47
C LEU A 70 9.41 -1.84 8.75
N GLU A 71 9.13 -0.54 8.65
CA GLU A 71 9.26 0.35 9.78
C GLU A 71 7.91 0.62 10.44
N ARG A 72 6.86 0.74 9.65
CA ARG A 72 5.56 1.10 10.19
C ARG A 72 4.47 0.43 9.37
N PHE A 73 3.46 -0.03 10.07
CA PHE A 73 2.25 -0.57 9.46
C PHE A 73 1.07 0.19 10.02
N THR A 74 0.25 0.73 9.13
CA THR A 74 -1.00 1.37 9.51
C THR A 74 -2.12 0.48 9.01
N GLY A 75 -2.88 -0.07 9.95
CA GLY A 75 -3.96 -0.99 9.60
C GLY A 75 -5.11 -0.31 8.89
N ASP A 76 -6.22 -1.01 8.79
CA ASP A 76 -7.38 -0.53 8.06
C ASP A 76 -7.79 0.84 8.54
N ARG A 77 -7.94 1.77 7.60
CA ARG A 77 -8.42 3.10 7.88
C ARG A 77 -9.61 3.36 7.01
N ARG A 78 -10.70 3.75 7.63
CA ARG A 78 -11.90 4.08 6.90
C ARG A 78 -11.92 5.55 6.63
N ARG A 79 -12.13 5.90 5.39
CA ARG A 79 -12.16 7.30 4.99
C ARG A 79 -13.58 7.80 5.00
N THR A 80 -14.24 7.66 6.13
CA THR A 80 -15.59 8.15 6.29
C THR A 80 -15.57 9.33 7.26
N PRO A 81 -16.55 10.22 7.18
CA PRO A 81 -16.64 11.31 8.14
C PRO A 81 -16.71 10.77 9.56
N ARG A 82 -15.91 11.32 10.42
CA ARG A 82 -15.93 10.91 11.78
C ARG A 82 -16.79 11.81 12.58
N ARG A 83 -17.58 11.20 13.41
CA ARG A 83 -18.27 11.97 14.38
C ARG A 83 -17.50 11.98 15.65
N SER A 84 -17.37 13.05 16.26
CA SER A 84 -16.66 13.06 17.54
C SER A 84 -17.54 13.29 18.68
#